data_c0e1d6caf843424c97352e6df96b8181
#
_entry.id   c0e1d6caf843424c97352e6df96b8181
#
_cell.length_a   1.000
_cell.length_b   1.000
_cell.length_c   1.000
_cell.angle_alpha   90.00
_cell.angle_beta   90.00
_cell.angle_gamma   90.00
#
_symmetry.space_group_name_H-M   'P 1'
#
loop_
_entity.id
_entity.type
_entity.pdbx_description
1 polymer ?
#
loop_
_entity_poly.entity_id
_entity_poly.type
_entity_poly.pdbx_seq_one_letter_code
_entity_poly.pdbx_strand_id
1 'polypeptide(L)'
;ALKDAGFQVTPILLSPRHMGRIPYTHPTIDGINAFVVRVSLDEGKYAYVDGTNPNSDIDLLPTELLVDRARVYGVNGDNGWCDLTGIAKNASVINMILKLDTEGTVSGEFIEQHINQPALQANTAYTEAKSKEEYVESLEKEHGIQIEELHLEGTGTKKLVRKYRMSSQPSGTDEFLYVNATIIPFMSTNRLNAQSRTLPIEF
;
A
#
# COMPACT_ATOMS: atom_id res chain seq x y z
N ALA A 1 -20.01 -16.28 -8.09
CA ALA A 1 -19.06 -15.94 -9.17
C ALA A 1 -17.90 -16.95 -9.25
N LEU A 2 -16.88 -16.93 -8.36
CA LEU A 2 -15.72 -17.85 -8.44
C LEU A 2 -16.12 -19.32 -8.34
N LYS A 3 -17.00 -19.67 -7.39
CA LYS A 3 -17.50 -21.04 -7.24
C LYS A 3 -18.30 -21.51 -8.47
N ASP A 4 -19.09 -20.63 -9.06
CA ASP A 4 -19.86 -20.93 -10.27
C ASP A 4 -18.97 -21.10 -11.50
N ALA A 5 -17.78 -20.47 -11.47
CA ALA A 5 -16.72 -20.63 -12.47
C ALA A 5 -15.88 -21.91 -12.26
N GLY A 6 -16.23 -22.75 -11.25
CA GLY A 6 -15.58 -24.02 -11.01
C GLY A 6 -14.37 -23.97 -10.06
N PHE A 7 -14.04 -22.82 -9.48
CA PHE A 7 -12.95 -22.73 -8.51
C PHE A 7 -13.34 -23.29 -7.14
N GLN A 8 -12.41 -23.98 -6.50
CA GLN A 8 -12.55 -24.33 -5.09
C GLN A 8 -12.19 -23.11 -4.23
N VAL A 9 -13.17 -22.61 -3.49
CA VAL A 9 -13.03 -21.39 -2.69
C VAL A 9 -13.40 -21.64 -1.23
N THR A 10 -12.66 -21.00 -0.33
CA THR A 10 -12.88 -21.05 1.11
C THR A 10 -12.89 -19.64 1.67
N PRO A 11 -13.94 -19.23 2.40
CA PRO A 11 -13.93 -17.95 3.10
C PRO A 11 -12.89 -17.96 4.22
N ILE A 12 -12.18 -16.84 4.32
CA ILE A 12 -11.25 -16.55 5.42
C ILE A 12 -11.82 -15.38 6.18
N LEU A 13 -12.20 -15.62 7.43
CA LEU A 13 -12.83 -14.64 8.31
C LEU A 13 -11.76 -13.97 9.17
N LEU A 14 -11.79 -12.66 9.30
CA LEU A 14 -10.76 -11.91 10.01
C LEU A 14 -11.30 -10.66 10.70
N SER A 15 -10.48 -10.12 11.60
CA SER A 15 -10.64 -8.80 12.19
C SER A 15 -9.58 -7.89 11.56
N PRO A 16 -9.94 -6.76 10.96
CA PRO A 16 -8.97 -5.80 10.43
C PRO A 16 -7.98 -5.33 11.50
N ARG A 17 -6.76 -4.97 11.10
CA ARG A 17 -5.65 -4.62 12.02
C ARG A 17 -6.04 -3.57 13.08
N HIS A 18 -6.81 -2.56 12.71
CA HIS A 18 -7.24 -1.49 13.61
C HIS A 18 -8.27 -1.94 14.65
N MET A 19 -8.94 -3.06 14.44
CA MET A 19 -9.94 -3.64 15.36
C MET A 19 -9.33 -4.66 16.33
N GLY A 20 -8.07 -5.04 16.13
CA GLY A 20 -7.34 -5.96 16.99
C GLY A 20 -7.43 -7.43 16.56
N ARG A 21 -6.89 -8.32 17.38
CA ARG A 21 -6.75 -9.75 17.06
C ARG A 21 -7.94 -10.56 17.54
N ILE A 22 -8.35 -11.54 16.75
CA ILE A 22 -9.32 -12.56 17.17
C ILE A 22 -8.62 -13.51 18.18
N PRO A 23 -9.20 -13.76 19.37
CA PRO A 23 -8.66 -14.72 20.33
C PRO A 23 -8.69 -16.14 19.77
N TYR A 24 -7.62 -16.91 19.92
CA TYR A 24 -7.59 -18.32 19.50
C TYR A 24 -8.57 -19.22 20.27
N THR A 25 -8.73 -18.92 21.55
CA THR A 25 -9.50 -19.77 22.47
C THR A 25 -11.02 -19.56 22.37
N HIS A 26 -11.44 -18.36 22.07
CA HIS A 26 -12.86 -18.00 21.98
C HIS A 26 -13.09 -17.07 20.80
N PRO A 27 -13.00 -17.57 19.55
CA PRO A 27 -13.34 -16.78 18.39
C PRO A 27 -14.85 -16.53 18.38
N THR A 28 -15.25 -15.30 18.65
CA THR A 28 -16.65 -14.88 18.59
C THR A 28 -16.94 -14.22 17.25
N ILE A 29 -18.19 -14.31 16.81
CA ILE A 29 -18.62 -13.67 15.57
C ILE A 29 -18.51 -12.14 15.65
N ASP A 30 -18.64 -11.58 16.84
CA ASP A 30 -18.53 -10.13 17.08
C ASP A 30 -17.11 -9.60 16.83
N GLY A 31 -16.09 -10.48 16.88
CA GLY A 31 -14.71 -10.15 16.55
C GLY A 31 -14.38 -10.29 15.05
N ILE A 32 -15.35 -10.71 14.22
CA ILE A 32 -15.14 -10.93 12.78
C ILE A 32 -15.84 -9.81 12.02
N ASN A 33 -15.04 -8.93 11.40
CA ASN A 33 -15.56 -7.73 10.75
C ASN A 33 -15.21 -7.65 9.25
N ALA A 34 -14.43 -8.61 8.76
CA ALA A 34 -14.07 -8.70 7.35
C ALA A 34 -13.87 -10.15 6.92
N PHE A 35 -13.87 -10.37 5.63
CA PHE A 35 -13.50 -11.66 5.04
C PHE A 35 -12.77 -11.45 3.72
N VAL A 36 -11.91 -12.42 3.39
CA VAL A 36 -11.30 -12.56 2.08
C VAL A 36 -11.58 -13.97 1.56
N VAL A 37 -11.39 -14.20 0.29
CA VAL A 37 -11.62 -15.49 -0.34
C VAL A 37 -10.27 -16.15 -0.64
N ARG A 38 -10.05 -17.34 -0.09
CA ARG A 38 -8.96 -18.22 -0.46
C ARG A 38 -9.39 -19.10 -1.62
N VAL A 39 -8.63 -19.07 -2.70
CA VAL A 39 -8.84 -19.91 -3.89
C VAL A 39 -7.79 -21.03 -3.87
N SER A 40 -8.21 -22.28 -3.95
CA SER A 40 -7.29 -23.41 -4.07
C SER A 40 -6.73 -23.46 -5.48
N LEU A 41 -5.41 -23.57 -5.58
CA LEU A 41 -4.66 -23.76 -6.83
C LEU A 41 -4.09 -25.18 -6.86
N ASP A 42 -3.47 -25.55 -7.96
CA ASP A 42 -2.77 -26.81 -8.09
C ASP A 42 -1.59 -26.92 -7.08
N GLU A 43 -1.19 -28.16 -6.78
CA GLU A 43 -0.06 -28.46 -5.88
C GLU A 43 -0.24 -27.96 -4.43
N GLY A 44 -1.48 -27.77 -3.97
CA GLY A 44 -1.76 -27.32 -2.60
C GLY A 44 -1.42 -25.86 -2.34
N LYS A 45 -1.22 -25.07 -3.38
CA LYS A 45 -1.05 -23.61 -3.29
C LYS A 45 -2.40 -22.93 -3.15
N TYR A 46 -2.37 -21.72 -2.64
CA TYR A 46 -3.53 -20.88 -2.47
C TYR A 46 -3.28 -19.49 -3.04
N ALA A 47 -4.35 -18.88 -3.50
CA ALA A 47 -4.41 -17.46 -3.82
C ALA A 47 -5.49 -16.78 -2.97
N TYR A 48 -5.31 -15.52 -2.65
CA TYR A 48 -6.23 -14.75 -1.84
C TYR A 48 -6.80 -13.59 -2.64
N VAL A 49 -8.10 -13.36 -2.50
CA VAL A 49 -8.83 -12.33 -3.26
C VAL A 49 -9.73 -11.54 -2.31
N ASP A 50 -9.65 -10.23 -2.40
CA ASP A 50 -10.60 -9.31 -1.80
C ASP A 50 -11.51 -8.73 -2.89
N GLY A 51 -12.80 -8.98 -2.80
CA GLY A 51 -13.79 -8.43 -3.74
C GLY A 51 -14.36 -7.08 -3.34
N THR A 52 -13.92 -6.50 -2.24
CA THR A 52 -14.46 -5.23 -1.70
C THR A 52 -13.71 -4.01 -2.20
N ASN A 53 -12.44 -4.16 -2.58
CA ASN A 53 -11.61 -3.09 -3.09
C ASN A 53 -11.40 -3.25 -4.62
N PRO A 54 -11.86 -2.30 -5.45
CA PRO A 54 -11.74 -2.38 -6.90
C PRO A 54 -10.28 -2.35 -7.40
N ASN A 55 -9.35 -1.86 -6.60
CA ASN A 55 -7.92 -1.82 -6.91
C ASN A 55 -7.17 -3.07 -6.41
N SER A 56 -7.85 -4.01 -5.74
CA SER A 56 -7.27 -5.29 -5.33
C SER A 56 -7.03 -6.21 -6.53
N ASP A 57 -6.08 -7.13 -6.36
CA ASP A 57 -5.76 -8.18 -7.32
C ASP A 57 -5.49 -9.48 -6.55
N ILE A 58 -5.21 -10.58 -7.24
CA ILE A 58 -4.83 -11.86 -6.65
C ILE A 58 -3.60 -11.65 -5.74
N ASP A 59 -3.67 -12.09 -4.49
CA ASP A 59 -2.65 -11.92 -3.45
C ASP A 59 -2.29 -10.45 -3.14
N LEU A 60 -3.16 -9.53 -3.49
CA LEU A 60 -3.02 -8.12 -3.18
C LEU A 60 -4.21 -7.67 -2.33
N LEU A 61 -4.06 -7.77 -1.02
CA LEU A 61 -5.06 -7.36 -0.04
C LEU A 61 -4.73 -5.97 0.52
N PRO A 62 -5.73 -5.16 0.90
CA PRO A 62 -5.50 -3.95 1.70
C PRO A 62 -4.70 -4.22 2.96
N THR A 63 -3.85 -3.28 3.38
CA THR A 63 -2.95 -3.44 4.53
C THR A 63 -3.68 -3.80 5.82
N GLU A 64 -4.89 -3.27 6.01
CA GLU A 64 -5.74 -3.56 7.17
C GLU A 64 -6.20 -5.02 7.24
N LEU A 65 -6.20 -5.76 6.13
CA LEU A 65 -6.57 -7.18 6.06
C LEU A 65 -5.36 -8.13 6.18
N LEU A 66 -4.13 -7.59 6.18
CA LEU A 66 -2.91 -8.36 6.37
C LEU A 66 -2.71 -8.66 7.87
N VAL A 67 -3.39 -9.68 8.37
CA VAL A 67 -3.38 -10.08 9.78
C VAL A 67 -2.72 -11.44 9.95
N ASP A 68 -2.08 -11.64 11.12
CA ASP A 68 -1.44 -12.91 11.49
C ASP A 68 -2.45 -13.98 11.96
N ARG A 69 -3.71 -13.58 12.20
CA ARG A 69 -4.78 -14.47 12.68
C ARG A 69 -6.06 -14.30 11.89
N ALA A 70 -6.22 -15.10 10.87
CA ALA A 70 -7.44 -15.20 10.11
C ALA A 70 -8.01 -16.61 10.21
N ARG A 71 -9.34 -16.75 10.35
CA ARG A 71 -10.02 -18.01 10.52
C ARG A 71 -10.42 -18.62 9.18
N VAL A 72 -9.90 -19.76 8.84
CA VAL A 72 -10.35 -20.56 7.71
C VAL A 72 -11.71 -21.16 8.05
N TYR A 73 -12.71 -20.95 7.21
CA TYR A 73 -14.05 -21.52 7.37
C TYR A 73 -14.40 -22.40 6.18
N GLY A 74 -14.00 -23.66 6.26
CA GLY A 74 -14.22 -24.65 5.19
C GLY A 74 -15.44 -25.53 5.46
N VAL A 75 -16.25 -25.76 4.43
CA VAL A 75 -17.48 -26.56 4.51
C VAL A 75 -17.18 -28.05 4.78
N ASN A 76 -16.00 -28.52 4.36
CA ASN A 76 -15.61 -29.94 4.44
C ASN A 76 -14.61 -30.23 5.58
N GLY A 77 -14.62 -29.41 6.65
CA GLY A 77 -13.74 -29.65 7.81
C GLY A 77 -12.34 -29.00 7.66
N ASP A 78 -12.06 -28.29 6.58
CA ASP A 78 -10.86 -27.45 6.44
C ASP A 78 -11.03 -26.18 7.28
N ASN A 79 -10.94 -26.37 8.59
CA ASN A 79 -11.09 -25.31 9.58
C ASN A 79 -9.75 -25.12 10.29
N GLY A 80 -9.25 -23.91 10.32
CA GLY A 80 -7.96 -23.61 10.95
C GLY A 80 -7.70 -22.14 11.06
N TRP A 81 -6.46 -21.79 11.30
CA TRP A 81 -5.98 -20.44 11.29
C TRP A 81 -4.98 -20.28 10.15
N CYS A 82 -4.95 -19.13 9.54
CA CYS A 82 -3.93 -18.78 8.56
C CYS A 82 -3.36 -17.39 8.86
N ASP A 83 -2.15 -17.20 8.37
CA ASP A 83 -1.41 -15.92 8.43
C ASP A 83 -1.44 -15.29 7.03
N LEU A 84 -1.91 -14.05 6.96
CA LEU A 84 -2.02 -13.28 5.73
C LEU A 84 -0.92 -12.22 5.59
N THR A 85 -0.02 -12.10 6.59
CA THR A 85 0.98 -11.02 6.60
C THR A 85 2.02 -11.13 5.49
N GLY A 86 2.34 -12.35 5.07
CA GLY A 86 3.39 -12.63 4.09
C GLY A 86 2.93 -12.98 2.68
N ILE A 87 1.67 -12.71 2.32
CA ILE A 87 1.12 -13.16 1.03
C ILE A 87 1.70 -12.45 -0.19
N ALA A 88 2.23 -11.24 -0.03
CA ALA A 88 2.86 -10.49 -1.12
C ALA A 88 4.16 -9.82 -0.67
N LYS A 89 5.13 -9.74 -1.58
CA LYS A 89 6.37 -8.99 -1.36
C LYS A 89 6.18 -7.57 -1.84
N ASN A 90 6.35 -6.62 -0.94
CA ASN A 90 6.20 -5.21 -1.21
C ASN A 90 7.54 -4.58 -1.58
N ALA A 91 7.52 -3.64 -2.52
CA ALA A 91 8.69 -2.85 -2.85
C ALA A 91 8.31 -1.46 -3.34
N SER A 92 9.15 -0.49 -2.98
CA SER A 92 9.18 0.83 -3.61
C SER A 92 10.62 1.11 -4.03
N VAL A 93 10.82 1.38 -5.31
CA VAL A 93 12.11 1.77 -5.86
C VAL A 93 11.99 3.18 -6.37
N ILE A 94 12.82 4.08 -5.86
CA ILE A 94 12.80 5.49 -6.23
C ILE A 94 14.17 5.82 -6.81
N ASN A 95 14.15 6.27 -8.06
CA ASN A 95 15.32 6.81 -8.75
C ASN A 95 15.09 8.30 -8.98
N MET A 96 16.08 9.11 -8.64
CA MET A 96 16.02 10.55 -8.83
C MET A 96 17.33 11.07 -9.39
N ILE A 97 17.23 12.04 -10.30
CA ILE A 97 18.37 12.78 -10.84
C ILE A 97 18.08 14.25 -10.57
N LEU A 98 18.79 14.80 -9.61
CA LEU A 98 18.57 16.16 -9.14
C LEU A 98 19.72 17.08 -9.52
N LYS A 99 19.40 18.35 -9.78
CA LYS A 99 20.32 19.45 -9.99
C LYS A 99 20.00 20.55 -9.00
N LEU A 100 21.02 21.11 -8.42
CA LEU A 100 20.98 22.31 -7.61
C LEU A 100 21.57 23.45 -8.44
N ASP A 101 20.83 24.54 -8.61
CA ASP A 101 21.32 25.74 -9.26
C ASP A 101 21.97 26.71 -8.27
N THR A 102 22.50 27.82 -8.78
CA THR A 102 23.17 28.83 -7.98
C THR A 102 22.23 29.65 -7.10
N GLU A 103 20.93 29.60 -7.38
CA GLU A 103 19.88 30.28 -6.60
C GLU A 103 19.30 29.36 -5.50
N GLY A 104 19.79 28.12 -5.44
CA GLY A 104 19.38 27.13 -4.43
C GLY A 104 18.11 26.34 -4.82
N THR A 105 17.61 26.50 -6.04
CA THR A 105 16.49 25.68 -6.54
C THR A 105 16.97 24.29 -6.86
N VAL A 106 16.26 23.30 -6.33
CA VAL A 106 16.45 21.89 -6.69
C VAL A 106 15.45 21.52 -7.76
N SER A 107 15.91 20.99 -8.87
CA SER A 107 15.06 20.51 -9.97
C SER A 107 15.55 19.16 -10.48
N GLY A 108 14.68 18.36 -11.08
CA GLY A 108 15.09 17.09 -11.65
C GLY A 108 13.98 16.16 -12.01
N GLU A 109 14.37 14.89 -12.25
CA GLU A 109 13.45 13.83 -12.65
C GLU A 109 13.34 12.80 -11.56
N PHE A 110 12.11 12.32 -11.32
CA PHE A 110 11.76 11.23 -10.45
C PHE A 110 11.16 10.09 -11.24
N ILE A 111 11.58 8.88 -10.91
CA ILE A 111 10.96 7.64 -11.35
C ILE A 111 10.72 6.80 -10.12
N GLU A 112 9.46 6.64 -9.75
CA GLU A 112 9.03 5.81 -8.64
C GLU A 112 8.35 4.57 -9.17
N GLN A 113 8.81 3.41 -8.74
CA GLN A 113 8.18 2.14 -9.03
C GLN A 113 7.66 1.52 -7.74
N HIS A 114 6.37 1.33 -7.67
CA HIS A 114 5.67 0.71 -6.56
C HIS A 114 5.20 -0.68 -6.94
N ILE A 115 5.37 -1.65 -6.06
CA ILE A 115 5.00 -3.05 -6.27
C ILE A 115 4.15 -3.51 -5.09
N ASN A 116 3.02 -4.16 -5.39
CA ASN A 116 2.03 -4.70 -4.46
C ASN A 116 1.41 -3.61 -3.55
N GLN A 117 1.59 -3.65 -2.23
CA GLN A 117 0.92 -2.72 -1.31
C GLN A 117 1.17 -1.24 -1.62
N PRO A 118 2.40 -0.79 -1.88
CA PRO A 118 2.64 0.58 -2.32
C PRO A 118 1.92 0.93 -3.63
N ALA A 119 1.82 -0.01 -4.58
CA ALA A 119 1.07 0.19 -5.81
C ALA A 119 -0.44 0.29 -5.54
N LEU A 120 -0.98 -0.56 -4.65
CA LEU A 120 -2.38 -0.51 -4.24
C LEU A 120 -2.71 0.84 -3.61
N GLN A 121 -1.89 1.31 -2.66
CA GLN A 121 -2.08 2.61 -2.00
C GLN A 121 -2.05 3.77 -3.00
N ALA A 122 -1.06 3.79 -3.90
CA ALA A 122 -0.94 4.83 -4.92
C ALA A 122 -2.09 4.79 -5.95
N ASN A 123 -2.55 3.60 -6.35
CA ASN A 123 -3.72 3.42 -7.21
C ASN A 123 -5.01 3.89 -6.52
N THR A 124 -5.17 3.59 -5.24
CA THR A 124 -6.33 4.03 -4.45
C THR A 124 -6.35 5.55 -4.37
N ALA A 125 -5.24 6.19 -4.01
CA ALA A 125 -5.13 7.65 -3.97
C ALA A 125 -5.42 8.30 -5.33
N TYR A 126 -4.95 7.69 -6.43
CA TYR A 126 -5.25 8.17 -7.78
C TYR A 126 -6.73 8.02 -8.15
N THR A 127 -7.37 6.93 -7.74
CA THR A 127 -8.79 6.67 -8.03
C THR A 127 -9.73 7.54 -7.19
N GLU A 128 -9.33 7.88 -5.96
CA GLU A 128 -10.09 8.75 -5.06
C GLU A 128 -10.00 10.23 -5.44
N ALA A 129 -8.94 10.63 -6.14
CA ALA A 129 -8.83 11.97 -6.68
C ALA A 129 -9.86 12.20 -7.80
N LYS A 130 -10.51 13.37 -7.80
CA LYS A 130 -11.55 13.72 -8.79
C LYS A 130 -10.96 14.00 -10.17
N SER A 131 -9.67 14.35 -10.22
CA SER A 131 -8.94 14.63 -11.45
C SER A 131 -7.46 14.32 -11.29
N LYS A 132 -6.73 14.26 -12.42
CA LYS A 132 -5.28 14.13 -12.41
C LYS A 132 -4.60 15.32 -11.72
N GLU A 133 -5.16 16.50 -11.89
CA GLU A 133 -4.67 17.75 -11.29
C GLU A 133 -4.77 17.68 -9.76
N GLU A 134 -5.91 17.23 -9.20
CA GLU A 134 -6.08 17.04 -7.75
C GLU A 134 -5.08 16.01 -7.20
N TYR A 135 -4.82 14.96 -7.96
CA TYR A 135 -3.81 13.97 -7.57
C TYR A 135 -2.40 14.58 -7.55
N VAL A 136 -2.05 15.38 -8.57
CA VAL A 136 -0.77 16.11 -8.62
C VAL A 136 -0.64 17.05 -7.42
N GLU A 137 -1.65 17.86 -7.14
CA GLU A 137 -1.66 18.77 -5.98
C GLU A 137 -1.45 18.03 -4.65
N SER A 138 -2.04 16.83 -4.52
CA SER A 138 -1.84 15.99 -3.32
C SER A 138 -0.40 15.53 -3.16
N LEU A 139 0.24 15.13 -4.27
CA LEU A 139 1.66 14.74 -4.28
C LEU A 139 2.58 15.93 -4.02
N GLU A 140 2.31 17.09 -4.61
CA GLU A 140 3.06 18.32 -4.38
C GLU A 140 3.04 18.72 -2.92
N LYS A 141 1.86 18.66 -2.30
CA LYS A 141 1.68 18.95 -0.88
C LYS A 141 2.39 17.93 0.03
N GLU A 142 2.31 16.66 -0.32
CA GLU A 142 2.96 15.58 0.45
C GLU A 142 4.48 15.72 0.42
N HIS A 143 5.04 16.02 -0.74
CA HIS A 143 6.50 16.08 -0.97
C HIS A 143 7.10 17.48 -0.76
N GLY A 144 6.28 18.53 -0.71
CA GLY A 144 6.77 19.91 -0.63
C GLY A 144 7.51 20.35 -1.90
N ILE A 145 7.07 19.90 -3.05
CA ILE A 145 7.67 20.15 -4.38
C ILE A 145 6.62 20.68 -5.34
N GLN A 146 7.05 21.17 -6.48
CA GLN A 146 6.19 21.47 -7.63
C GLN A 146 6.42 20.40 -8.70
N ILE A 147 5.34 19.87 -9.28
CA ILE A 147 5.37 18.83 -10.32
C ILE A 147 4.95 19.44 -11.66
N GLU A 148 5.88 19.47 -12.62
CA GLU A 148 5.62 20.03 -13.95
C GLU A 148 4.91 19.02 -14.88
N GLU A 149 5.29 17.77 -14.81
CA GLU A 149 4.71 16.70 -15.62
C GLU A 149 4.60 15.43 -14.79
N LEU A 150 3.45 14.75 -14.87
CA LEU A 150 3.23 13.44 -14.27
C LEU A 150 2.79 12.45 -15.34
N HIS A 151 3.54 11.37 -15.46
CA HIS A 151 3.18 10.20 -16.26
C HIS A 151 2.97 9.00 -15.36
N LEU A 152 1.86 8.28 -15.57
CA LEU A 152 1.49 7.08 -14.83
C LEU A 152 1.46 5.89 -15.78
N GLU A 153 2.10 4.79 -15.39
CA GLU A 153 2.07 3.52 -16.10
C GLU A 153 1.63 2.43 -15.13
N GLY A 154 0.76 1.53 -15.57
CA GLY A 154 0.29 0.40 -14.77
C GLY A 154 -0.76 0.76 -13.71
N THR A 155 -1.55 1.81 -13.92
CA THR A 155 -2.68 2.12 -13.05
C THR A 155 -3.65 0.94 -12.96
N GLY A 156 -4.15 0.67 -11.74
CA GLY A 156 -5.04 -0.45 -11.47
C GLY A 156 -4.36 -1.82 -11.44
N THR A 157 -3.02 -1.89 -11.43
CA THR A 157 -2.28 -3.15 -11.36
C THR A 157 -1.37 -3.23 -10.12
N LYS A 158 -0.76 -4.41 -9.90
CA LYS A 158 0.22 -4.66 -8.83
C LYS A 158 1.53 -3.87 -8.98
N LYS A 159 1.73 -3.21 -10.10
CA LYS A 159 2.94 -2.43 -10.40
C LYS A 159 2.54 -1.08 -10.97
N LEU A 160 2.72 -0.04 -10.20
CA LEU A 160 2.54 1.35 -10.64
C LEU A 160 3.89 2.01 -10.81
N VAL A 161 4.08 2.71 -11.93
CA VAL A 161 5.24 3.58 -12.15
C VAL A 161 4.76 5.02 -12.29
N ARG A 162 5.35 5.91 -11.49
CA ARG A 162 5.17 7.36 -11.58
C ARG A 162 6.46 7.97 -12.11
N LYS A 163 6.37 8.74 -13.19
CA LYS A 163 7.49 9.53 -13.74
C LYS A 163 7.09 10.98 -13.77
N TYR A 164 7.89 11.87 -13.18
CA TYR A 164 7.59 13.29 -13.16
C TYR A 164 8.85 14.14 -13.10
N ARG A 165 8.75 15.36 -13.61
CA ARG A 165 9.72 16.42 -13.38
C ARG A 165 9.26 17.26 -12.20
N MET A 166 10.19 17.66 -11.36
CA MET A 166 9.91 18.42 -10.16
C MET A 166 10.87 19.59 -10.00
N SER A 167 10.39 20.59 -9.29
CA SER A 167 11.22 21.65 -8.72
C SER A 167 10.84 21.92 -7.27
N SER A 168 11.82 22.38 -6.49
CA SER A 168 11.61 22.80 -5.10
C SER A 168 12.36 24.09 -4.87
N GLN A 169 11.65 25.09 -4.38
CA GLN A 169 12.24 26.39 -4.06
C GLN A 169 13.06 26.30 -2.77
N PRO A 170 14.19 26.99 -2.70
CA PRO A 170 14.98 27.03 -1.48
C PRO A 170 14.23 27.79 -0.39
N SER A 171 14.49 27.40 0.85
CA SER A 171 14.19 28.24 2.00
C SER A 171 15.51 28.83 2.52
N GLY A 172 15.53 30.08 2.93
CA GLY A 172 16.78 30.66 3.41
C GLY A 172 16.66 32.09 3.92
N THR A 173 17.79 32.62 4.29
CA THR A 173 18.02 34.00 4.65
C THR A 173 18.95 34.65 3.59
N ASP A 174 19.19 35.94 3.68
CA ASP A 174 20.12 36.62 2.78
C ASP A 174 21.56 36.05 2.80
N GLU A 175 21.94 35.36 3.87
CA GLU A 175 23.28 34.79 4.03
C GLU A 175 23.35 33.26 3.78
N PHE A 176 22.24 32.54 3.93
CA PHE A 176 22.23 31.06 3.86
C PHE A 176 21.02 30.55 3.07
N LEU A 177 21.29 29.63 2.15
CA LEU A 177 20.29 28.84 1.46
C LEU A 177 20.19 27.46 2.10
N TYR A 178 18.98 27.04 2.48
CA TYR A 178 18.71 25.73 3.01
C TYR A 178 18.05 24.86 1.94
N VAL A 179 18.72 23.78 1.61
CA VAL A 179 18.18 22.77 0.69
C VAL A 179 17.71 21.57 1.50
N ASN A 180 16.45 21.22 1.38
CA ASN A 180 15.95 19.99 2.00
C ASN A 180 16.52 18.77 1.27
N ALA A 181 17.46 18.07 1.90
CA ALA A 181 18.02 16.82 1.35
C ALA A 181 17.05 15.64 1.46
N THR A 182 15.98 15.77 2.25
CA THR A 182 14.99 14.71 2.48
C THR A 182 13.73 14.99 1.65
N ILE A 183 13.85 14.86 0.35
CA ILE A 183 12.74 15.09 -0.60
C ILE A 183 11.69 13.97 -0.53
N ILE A 184 12.05 12.83 0.07
CA ILE A 184 11.16 11.68 0.22
C ILE A 184 10.52 11.68 1.62
N PRO A 185 9.21 11.98 1.78
CA PRO A 185 8.58 12.20 3.09
C PRO A 185 8.68 11.01 4.04
N PHE A 186 8.61 9.78 3.54
CA PHE A 186 8.68 8.59 4.40
C PHE A 186 10.03 8.42 5.10
N MET A 187 11.09 9.08 4.64
CA MET A 187 12.41 9.09 5.28
C MET A 187 12.51 10.17 6.36
N SER A 188 11.64 11.17 6.36
CA SER A 188 11.67 12.29 7.31
C SER A 188 10.76 12.08 8.53
N THR A 189 9.80 11.17 8.47
CA THR A 189 8.82 10.96 9.54
C THR A 189 9.12 9.72 10.37
N ASN A 190 9.14 9.87 11.70
CA ASN A 190 9.20 8.71 12.58
C ASN A 190 7.84 7.99 12.61
N ARG A 191 7.76 6.85 11.94
CA ARG A 191 6.56 5.98 11.93
C ARG A 191 6.44 5.11 13.19
N LEU A 192 7.46 5.11 14.05
CA LEU A 192 7.57 4.24 15.22
C LEU A 192 7.30 4.98 16.53
N ASN A 193 6.33 5.88 16.55
CA ASN A 193 6.02 6.73 17.70
C ASN A 193 5.01 6.13 18.70
N ALA A 194 4.49 4.94 18.47
CA ALA A 194 3.61 4.27 19.40
C ALA A 194 4.40 3.69 20.59
N GLN A 195 3.95 3.93 21.84
CA GLN A 195 4.59 3.43 23.06
C GLN A 195 4.47 1.91 23.23
N SER A 196 3.42 1.29 22.71
CA SER A 196 3.23 -0.15 22.70
C SER A 196 2.56 -0.62 21.41
N ARG A 197 2.83 -1.86 21.02
CA ARG A 197 2.28 -2.46 19.80
C ARG A 197 1.85 -3.89 20.06
N THR A 198 0.72 -4.27 19.50
CA THR A 198 0.19 -5.64 19.55
C THR A 198 0.42 -6.42 18.26
N LEU A 199 0.75 -5.73 17.18
CA LEU A 199 1.03 -6.30 15.87
C LEU A 199 2.45 -5.99 15.43
N PRO A 200 3.08 -6.85 14.61
CA PRO A 200 4.38 -6.60 14.00
C PRO A 200 4.36 -5.30 13.18
N ILE A 201 5.55 -4.71 13.02
CA ILE A 201 5.76 -3.61 12.08
C ILE A 201 6.02 -4.23 10.72
N GLU A 202 5.26 -3.76 9.74
CA GLU A 202 5.54 -4.04 8.34
C GLU A 202 6.07 -2.76 7.70
N PHE A 203 7.17 -2.89 7.00
CA PHE A 203 7.85 -1.82 6.29
C PHE A 203 7.54 -1.91 4.80
#